data_69069c1c4417d2ee081c97cc69e48eab
#
_entry.id   69069c1c4417d2ee081c97cc69e48eab
#
_cell.length_a   1.000
_cell.length_b   1.000
_cell.length_c   1.000
_cell.angle_alpha   90.00
_cell.angle_beta   90.00
_cell.angle_gamma   90.00
#
_symmetry.space_group_name_H-M   'P 1'
#
loop_
_entity.id
_entity.type
_entity.pdbx_description
1 polymer ?
#
loop_
_entity_poly.entity_id
_entity_poly.type
_entity_poly.pdbx_seq_one_letter_code
_entity_poly.pdbx_strand_id
1 'polypeptide(L)'
;MKVTLQNLTKKFPSRNKKQPADVIAVNDFTFEIPDGVLLGLLGPSGCGKSTTLNLLSGLQKPTSGRIFFGDDDVTDLPAENRGVGLVFQNYALYPHLTVRQNITFPLENRTGKDKLTHQQMADMALEAAKLVQIEELMDRKPKELSGGQQQRVAIARALVKMPRILLLDEPLSNLDARLRLQTREEIRRIQKATGITTVFVTHDQEEAMSISDLIVVMKDGVVQQIGKPQAVYDSPVNLFVAKFLGTPPINVFDGEVKDGQLYIGEEAVLAVPGVANQSVTAAIRPEGFTLSEAGALSCDLSRVEVMGRDISVVSTHPKSQNVTIRSIISAENAVNTASQKVRFDLKPNKVFLFQKESGARIVFG
;
A
#
# COMPACT_ATOMS: atom_id res chain seq x y z
N MET A 1 12.68 14.18 -8.09
CA MET A 1 13.42 14.66 -6.89
C MET A 1 13.49 13.54 -5.86
N LYS A 2 14.71 13.13 -5.46
CA LYS A 2 14.92 12.18 -4.37
C LYS A 2 14.41 12.74 -3.03
N VAL A 3 13.80 11.90 -2.19
CA VAL A 3 13.36 12.26 -0.83
C VAL A 3 14.04 11.35 0.17
N THR A 4 14.69 11.92 1.20
CA THR A 4 15.39 11.15 2.23
C THR A 4 14.79 11.48 3.60
N LEU A 5 14.41 10.43 4.34
CA LEU A 5 13.99 10.51 5.74
C LEU A 5 15.12 9.95 6.60
N GLN A 6 15.51 10.68 7.65
CA GLN A 6 16.58 10.29 8.57
C GLN A 6 16.09 10.33 10.00
N ASN A 7 15.98 9.16 10.63
CA ASN A 7 15.55 8.94 12.02
C ASN A 7 14.27 9.73 12.38
N LEU A 8 13.35 9.81 11.40
CA LEU A 8 12.16 10.65 11.50
C LEU A 8 11.20 10.06 12.53
N THR A 9 10.88 10.84 13.55
CA THR A 9 9.98 10.44 14.64
C THR A 9 8.93 11.51 14.90
N LYS A 10 7.68 11.08 15.10
CA LYS A 10 6.58 11.93 15.52
C LYS A 10 5.87 11.34 16.72
N LYS A 11 5.85 12.11 17.82
CA LYS A 11 5.12 11.80 19.04
C LYS A 11 3.99 12.82 19.22
N PHE A 12 2.86 12.35 19.69
CA PHE A 12 1.74 13.17 20.12
C PHE A 12 1.53 12.99 21.62
N PRO A 13 1.34 14.07 22.36
CA PRO A 13 1.03 13.97 23.80
C PRO A 13 -0.27 13.17 24.00
N SER A 14 -0.26 12.28 24.98
CA SER A 14 -1.45 11.51 25.33
C SER A 14 -2.58 12.45 25.77
N ARG A 15 -3.75 12.28 25.15
CA ARG A 15 -4.98 12.98 25.58
C ARG A 15 -5.64 12.27 26.79
N ASN A 16 -5.20 11.06 27.11
CA ASN A 16 -5.76 10.29 28.20
C ASN A 16 -4.96 10.49 29.47
N LYS A 17 -5.52 11.22 30.44
CA LYS A 17 -4.90 11.46 31.75
C LYS A 17 -4.60 10.18 32.55
N LYS A 18 -5.24 9.05 32.20
CA LYS A 18 -5.01 7.73 32.83
C LYS A 18 -3.85 6.96 32.20
N GLN A 19 -3.41 7.35 31.02
CA GLN A 19 -2.25 6.79 30.33
C GLN A 19 -1.38 7.94 29.81
N PRO A 20 -0.46 8.48 30.61
CA PRO A 20 0.32 9.68 30.26
C PRO A 20 1.42 9.45 29.22
N ALA A 21 1.57 8.23 28.70
CA ALA A 21 2.60 7.93 27.69
C ALA A 21 2.22 8.55 26.34
N ASP A 22 3.17 9.25 25.69
CA ASP A 22 3.02 9.81 24.36
C ASP A 22 2.71 8.71 23.33
N VAL A 23 1.84 9.03 22.37
CA VAL A 23 1.55 8.17 21.22
C VAL A 23 2.62 8.39 20.14
N ILE A 24 3.41 7.36 19.85
CA ILE A 24 4.42 7.42 18.79
C ILE A 24 3.73 7.02 17.48
N ALA A 25 3.45 7.99 16.63
CA ALA A 25 2.77 7.77 15.35
C ALA A 25 3.73 7.42 14.21
N VAL A 26 4.97 7.91 14.29
CA VAL A 26 6.09 7.58 13.39
C VAL A 26 7.31 7.37 14.27
N ASN A 27 8.00 6.26 14.12
CA ASN A 27 9.10 5.87 14.98
C ASN A 27 10.34 5.50 14.16
N ASP A 28 11.33 6.36 14.19
CA ASP A 28 12.66 6.16 13.60
C ASP A 28 12.64 5.78 12.10
N PHE A 29 11.85 6.51 11.30
CA PHE A 29 11.83 6.26 9.85
C PHE A 29 13.12 6.72 9.21
N THR A 30 13.85 5.78 8.63
CA THR A 30 15.07 6.02 7.87
C THR A 30 15.01 5.25 6.56
N PHE A 31 14.69 5.95 5.48
CA PHE A 31 14.70 5.40 4.12
C PHE A 31 14.73 6.50 3.07
N GLU A 32 15.02 6.10 1.84
CA GLU A 32 15.11 6.97 0.67
C GLU A 32 14.04 6.60 -0.35
N ILE A 33 13.39 7.62 -0.90
CA ILE A 33 12.50 7.51 -2.07
C ILE A 33 13.28 8.00 -3.27
N PRO A 34 13.63 7.13 -4.23
CA PRO A 34 14.37 7.53 -5.43
C PRO A 34 13.61 8.56 -6.26
N ASP A 35 14.33 9.32 -7.08
CA ASP A 35 13.74 10.29 -8.00
C ASP A 35 12.78 9.62 -8.98
N GLY A 36 11.65 10.27 -9.24
CA GLY A 36 10.66 9.82 -10.21
C GLY A 36 9.92 8.52 -9.84
N VAL A 37 10.04 8.04 -8.59
CA VAL A 37 9.36 6.84 -8.10
C VAL A 37 7.96 7.15 -7.60
N LEU A 38 7.02 6.26 -7.85
CA LEU A 38 5.72 6.22 -7.20
C LEU A 38 5.79 5.25 -6.01
N LEU A 39 5.76 5.82 -4.80
CA LEU A 39 5.83 5.08 -3.54
C LEU A 39 4.44 4.94 -2.91
N GLY A 40 4.03 3.71 -2.59
CA GLY A 40 2.84 3.42 -1.79
C GLY A 40 3.17 3.25 -0.30
N LEU A 41 2.57 4.06 0.58
CA LEU A 41 2.58 3.84 2.02
C LEU A 41 1.39 2.97 2.40
N LEU A 42 1.64 1.79 2.90
CA LEU A 42 0.66 0.74 3.13
C LEU A 42 0.69 0.26 4.57
N GLY A 43 -0.47 -0.03 5.15
CA GLY A 43 -0.57 -0.55 6.52
C GLY A 43 -1.97 -0.39 7.11
N PRO A 44 -2.24 -0.99 8.27
CA PRO A 44 -3.53 -0.88 8.96
C PRO A 44 -3.90 0.56 9.29
N SER A 45 -5.18 0.79 9.59
CA SER A 45 -5.61 2.10 10.10
C SER A 45 -4.87 2.46 11.38
N GLY A 46 -4.44 3.72 11.51
CA GLY A 46 -3.70 4.21 12.68
C GLY A 46 -2.20 3.88 12.70
N CYS A 47 -1.63 3.19 11.71
CA CYS A 47 -0.19 2.85 11.70
C CYS A 47 0.76 4.02 11.37
N GLY A 48 0.26 5.26 11.15
CA GLY A 48 1.10 6.44 10.94
C GLY A 48 1.21 6.95 9.49
N LYS A 49 0.51 6.38 8.52
CA LYS A 49 0.59 6.77 7.09
C LYS A 49 0.31 8.25 6.83
N SER A 50 -0.89 8.73 7.21
CA SER A 50 -1.26 10.15 7.02
C SER A 50 -0.40 11.08 7.87
N THR A 51 0.11 10.61 9.03
CA THR A 51 1.09 11.37 9.81
C THR A 51 2.40 11.53 9.03
N THR A 52 2.91 10.47 8.41
CA THR A 52 4.11 10.54 7.55
C THR A 52 3.90 11.50 6.39
N LEU A 53 2.73 11.44 5.74
CA LEU A 53 2.38 12.36 4.66
C LEU A 53 2.32 13.83 5.14
N ASN A 54 1.75 14.08 6.32
CA ASN A 54 1.72 15.41 6.94
C ASN A 54 3.12 15.93 7.33
N LEU A 55 4.03 15.04 7.72
CA LEU A 55 5.44 15.40 7.96
C LEU A 55 6.15 15.78 6.66
N LEU A 56 5.96 14.99 5.60
CA LEU A 56 6.52 15.30 4.27
C LEU A 56 5.98 16.61 3.70
N SER A 57 4.67 16.87 3.84
CA SER A 57 4.06 18.10 3.36
C SER A 57 4.42 19.34 4.15
N GLY A 58 4.93 19.20 5.38
CA GLY A 58 5.19 20.34 6.29
C GLY A 58 3.97 20.83 7.06
N LEU A 59 2.83 20.14 6.96
CA LEU A 59 1.65 20.43 7.78
C LEU A 59 1.86 20.07 9.26
N GLN A 60 2.82 19.17 9.51
CA GLN A 60 3.27 18.84 10.86
C GLN A 60 4.79 18.85 10.94
N LYS A 61 5.33 19.30 12.07
CA LYS A 61 6.76 19.20 12.35
C LYS A 61 7.07 17.84 13.00
N PRO A 62 8.19 17.21 12.67
CA PRO A 62 8.66 16.02 13.38
C PRO A 62 9.03 16.36 14.83
N THR A 63 9.03 15.37 15.70
CA THR A 63 9.56 15.48 17.07
C THR A 63 11.08 15.39 17.05
N SER A 64 11.63 14.56 16.15
CA SER A 64 13.06 14.43 15.89
C SER A 64 13.28 13.86 14.48
N GLY A 65 14.53 13.89 14.02
CA GLY A 65 14.93 13.45 12.69
C GLY A 65 14.84 14.55 11.64
N ARG A 66 15.15 14.21 10.39
CA ARG A 66 15.25 15.18 9.28
C ARG A 66 14.58 14.67 8.01
N ILE A 67 14.18 15.61 7.16
CA ILE A 67 13.57 15.39 5.85
C ILE A 67 14.36 16.19 4.82
N PHE A 68 14.84 15.50 3.78
CA PHE A 68 15.57 16.14 2.69
C PHE A 68 14.83 15.95 1.36
N PHE A 69 14.79 17.01 0.55
CA PHE A 69 14.37 16.98 -0.85
C PHE A 69 15.59 17.25 -1.74
N GLY A 70 16.17 16.20 -2.33
CA GLY A 70 17.52 16.23 -2.86
C GLY A 70 18.51 16.48 -1.74
N ASP A 71 19.28 17.56 -1.85
CA ASP A 71 20.26 17.98 -0.84
C ASP A 71 19.71 19.05 0.13
N ASP A 72 18.48 19.55 -0.11
CA ASP A 72 17.86 20.58 0.71
C ASP A 72 17.23 19.98 1.96
N ASP A 73 17.66 20.42 3.15
CA ASP A 73 16.96 20.14 4.41
C ASP A 73 15.66 20.96 4.48
N VAL A 74 14.53 20.27 4.38
CA VAL A 74 13.19 20.89 4.42
C VAL A 74 12.47 20.69 5.75
N THR A 75 13.15 20.16 6.75
CA THR A 75 12.56 19.74 8.04
C THR A 75 11.76 20.85 8.70
N ASP A 76 12.34 22.04 8.75
CA ASP A 76 11.73 23.22 9.40
C ASP A 76 11.02 24.16 8.43
N LEU A 77 11.09 23.91 7.12
CA LEU A 77 10.39 24.72 6.14
C LEU A 77 8.87 24.57 6.30
N PRO A 78 8.10 25.66 6.28
CA PRO A 78 6.65 25.60 6.25
C PRO A 78 6.15 25.01 4.91
N ALA A 79 4.93 24.46 4.91
CA ALA A 79 4.36 23.73 3.79
C ALA A 79 4.38 24.50 2.46
N GLU A 80 4.09 25.81 2.51
CA GLU A 80 4.06 26.71 1.35
C GLU A 80 5.41 26.85 0.65
N ASN A 81 6.52 26.66 1.39
CA ASN A 81 7.89 26.82 0.89
C ASN A 81 8.58 25.50 0.51
N ARG A 82 7.94 24.34 0.76
CA ARG A 82 8.51 23.02 0.44
C ARG A 82 8.40 22.62 -1.03
N GLY A 83 7.57 23.31 -1.81
CA GLY A 83 7.30 22.95 -3.20
C GLY A 83 6.57 21.60 -3.32
N VAL A 84 5.61 21.34 -2.45
CA VAL A 84 4.83 20.10 -2.41
C VAL A 84 3.46 20.32 -3.07
N GLY A 85 3.03 19.36 -3.90
CA GLY A 85 1.63 19.21 -4.32
C GLY A 85 0.94 18.21 -3.39
N LEU A 86 -0.16 18.62 -2.74
CA LEU A 86 -0.92 17.76 -1.84
C LEU A 86 -2.36 17.61 -2.30
N VAL A 87 -2.82 16.37 -2.42
CA VAL A 87 -4.22 16.02 -2.68
C VAL A 87 -4.77 15.31 -1.44
N PHE A 88 -5.80 15.89 -0.83
CA PHE A 88 -6.48 15.35 0.34
C PHE A 88 -7.51 14.28 -0.07
N GLN A 89 -7.87 13.41 0.85
CA GLN A 89 -8.86 12.34 0.68
C GLN A 89 -10.22 12.84 0.19
N ASN A 90 -10.66 14.01 0.65
CA ASN A 90 -11.93 14.66 0.23
C ASN A 90 -11.74 15.64 -0.93
N TYR A 91 -10.58 15.59 -1.63
CA TYR A 91 -10.18 16.47 -2.73
C TYR A 91 -10.03 17.95 -2.34
N ALA A 92 -10.69 18.42 -1.29
CA ALA A 92 -10.69 19.79 -0.76
C ALA A 92 -10.87 20.87 -1.85
N LEU A 93 -11.76 20.62 -2.81
CA LEU A 93 -12.11 21.61 -3.84
C LEU A 93 -12.94 22.76 -3.23
N TYR A 94 -12.71 23.97 -3.75
CA TYR A 94 -13.52 25.14 -3.39
C TYR A 94 -14.87 25.04 -4.14
N PRO A 95 -16.00 24.79 -3.43
CA PRO A 95 -17.26 24.44 -4.09
C PRO A 95 -17.92 25.58 -4.85
N HIS A 96 -17.58 26.81 -4.51
CA HIS A 96 -18.09 28.05 -5.15
C HIS A 96 -17.28 28.48 -6.38
N LEU A 97 -16.06 27.97 -6.54
CA LEU A 97 -15.18 28.24 -7.68
C LEU A 97 -15.39 27.23 -8.80
N THR A 98 -15.18 27.67 -10.06
CA THR A 98 -15.13 26.77 -11.21
C THR A 98 -13.89 25.90 -11.17
N VAL A 99 -13.78 24.89 -12.07
CA VAL A 99 -12.58 24.08 -12.26
C VAL A 99 -11.37 24.96 -12.56
N ARG A 100 -11.52 25.90 -13.51
CA ARG A 100 -10.48 26.87 -13.87
C ARG A 100 -9.99 27.63 -12.65
N GLN A 101 -10.90 28.18 -11.89
CA GLN A 101 -10.59 28.94 -10.68
C GLN A 101 -9.94 28.08 -9.58
N ASN A 102 -10.41 26.83 -9.39
CA ASN A 102 -9.77 25.90 -8.46
C ASN A 102 -8.30 25.63 -8.86
N ILE A 103 -8.01 25.48 -10.15
CA ILE A 103 -6.65 25.20 -10.64
C ILE A 103 -5.78 26.46 -10.58
N THR A 104 -6.30 27.66 -10.89
CA THR A 104 -5.52 28.92 -10.84
C THR A 104 -5.27 29.42 -9.43
N PHE A 105 -6.14 29.12 -8.48
CA PHE A 105 -6.06 29.60 -7.07
C PHE A 105 -4.66 29.52 -6.45
N PRO A 106 -3.91 28.41 -6.57
CA PRO A 106 -2.55 28.36 -6.03
C PRO A 106 -1.57 29.35 -6.68
N LEU A 107 -1.85 29.82 -7.89
CA LEU A 107 -0.99 30.74 -8.63
C LEU A 107 -1.21 32.21 -8.21
N GLU A 108 -2.42 32.54 -7.73
CA GLU A 108 -2.81 33.90 -7.35
C GLU A 108 -2.00 34.43 -6.15
N ASN A 109 -1.51 33.52 -5.30
CA ASN A 109 -0.71 33.86 -4.11
C ASN A 109 0.76 34.15 -4.40
N ARG A 110 1.20 34.14 -5.67
CA ARG A 110 2.56 34.54 -6.04
C ARG A 110 2.72 36.04 -6.00
N THR A 111 3.78 36.51 -5.33
CA THR A 111 4.06 37.94 -5.10
C THR A 111 5.42 38.34 -5.67
N GLY A 112 5.63 39.65 -5.80
CA GLY A 112 6.92 40.20 -6.22
C GLY A 112 7.28 39.83 -7.67
N LYS A 113 8.51 39.36 -7.88
CA LYS A 113 9.05 38.99 -9.21
C LYS A 113 8.37 37.75 -9.80
N ASP A 114 7.77 36.92 -8.97
CA ASP A 114 7.10 35.66 -9.38
C ASP A 114 5.61 35.86 -9.65
N LYS A 115 5.09 37.09 -9.60
CA LYS A 115 3.70 37.41 -9.90
C LYS A 115 3.40 37.15 -11.36
N LEU A 116 2.37 36.31 -11.61
CA LEU A 116 1.91 35.95 -12.94
C LEU A 116 0.81 36.89 -13.45
N THR A 117 0.76 37.08 -14.76
CA THR A 117 -0.39 37.74 -15.41
C THR A 117 -1.59 36.79 -15.45
N HIS A 118 -2.79 37.32 -15.62
CA HIS A 118 -4.00 36.51 -15.78
C HIS A 118 -3.88 35.51 -16.95
N GLN A 119 -3.25 35.94 -18.06
CA GLN A 119 -3.03 35.08 -19.23
C GLN A 119 -2.10 33.91 -18.87
N GLN A 120 -0.96 34.19 -18.24
CA GLN A 120 -0.03 33.14 -17.82
C GLN A 120 -0.68 32.12 -16.86
N MET A 121 -1.49 32.59 -15.90
CA MET A 121 -2.23 31.69 -15.00
C MET A 121 -3.25 30.85 -15.76
N ALA A 122 -3.94 31.42 -16.75
CA ALA A 122 -4.90 30.69 -17.56
C ALA A 122 -4.22 29.62 -18.44
N ASP A 123 -3.07 29.93 -19.03
CA ASP A 123 -2.30 28.99 -19.85
C ASP A 123 -1.76 27.84 -19.00
N MET A 124 -1.19 28.12 -17.83
CA MET A 124 -0.72 27.09 -16.88
C MET A 124 -1.86 26.19 -16.39
N ALA A 125 -3.03 26.78 -16.11
CA ALA A 125 -4.20 26.02 -15.69
C ALA A 125 -4.71 25.11 -16.82
N LEU A 126 -4.70 25.59 -18.06
CA LEU A 126 -5.08 24.80 -19.23
C LEU A 126 -4.12 23.63 -19.47
N GLU A 127 -2.81 23.84 -19.36
CA GLU A 127 -1.82 22.77 -19.46
C GLU A 127 -1.98 21.72 -18.35
N ALA A 128 -2.22 22.16 -17.11
CA ALA A 128 -2.50 21.24 -16.01
C ALA A 128 -3.81 20.46 -16.25
N ALA A 129 -4.85 21.11 -16.81
CA ALA A 129 -6.12 20.46 -17.15
C ALA A 129 -5.96 19.43 -18.27
N LYS A 130 -5.20 19.72 -19.33
CA LYS A 130 -4.86 18.77 -20.42
C LYS A 130 -4.12 17.54 -19.89
N LEU A 131 -3.15 17.74 -18.97
CA LEU A 131 -2.40 16.65 -18.38
C LEU A 131 -3.30 15.60 -17.70
N VAL A 132 -4.39 16.05 -17.08
CA VAL A 132 -5.37 15.20 -16.40
C VAL A 132 -6.67 14.99 -17.22
N GLN A 133 -6.73 15.47 -18.48
CA GLN A 133 -7.84 15.27 -19.42
C GLN A 133 -9.19 15.80 -18.90
N ILE A 134 -9.21 17.07 -18.49
CA ILE A 134 -10.42 17.78 -18.01
C ILE A 134 -10.58 19.17 -18.62
N GLU A 135 -9.91 19.47 -19.73
CA GLU A 135 -9.93 20.79 -20.37
C GLU A 135 -11.35 21.25 -20.76
N GLU A 136 -12.23 20.31 -21.08
CA GLU A 136 -13.63 20.56 -21.41
C GLU A 136 -14.51 20.88 -20.18
N LEU A 137 -14.00 20.66 -18.98
CA LEU A 137 -14.73 20.86 -17.71
C LEU A 137 -14.38 22.17 -17.01
N MET A 138 -13.52 23.01 -17.60
CA MET A 138 -12.91 24.18 -16.95
C MET A 138 -13.92 25.20 -16.41
N ASP A 139 -15.09 25.30 -17.00
CA ASP A 139 -16.10 26.27 -16.61
C ASP A 139 -17.21 25.69 -15.70
N ARG A 140 -17.13 24.37 -15.38
CA ARG A 140 -18.02 23.69 -14.44
C ARG A 140 -17.62 23.95 -12.99
N LYS A 141 -18.57 23.76 -12.08
CA LYS A 141 -18.33 23.78 -10.62
C LYS A 141 -18.19 22.34 -10.08
N PRO A 142 -17.50 22.14 -8.93
CA PRO A 142 -17.30 20.81 -8.33
C PRO A 142 -18.56 19.96 -8.19
N LYS A 143 -19.71 20.55 -7.85
CA LYS A 143 -21.00 19.84 -7.70
C LYS A 143 -21.53 19.22 -9.02
N GLU A 144 -21.03 19.66 -10.14
CA GLU A 144 -21.43 19.21 -11.49
C GLU A 144 -20.49 18.11 -12.03
N LEU A 145 -19.55 17.65 -11.20
CA LEU A 145 -18.52 16.68 -11.55
C LEU A 145 -18.73 15.36 -10.83
N SER A 146 -18.40 14.25 -11.51
CA SER A 146 -18.24 12.94 -10.84
C SER A 146 -17.05 12.93 -9.87
N GLY A 147 -17.02 11.97 -8.96
CA GLY A 147 -15.91 11.83 -8.01
C GLY A 147 -14.53 11.75 -8.67
N GLY A 148 -14.40 10.98 -9.75
CA GLY A 148 -13.14 10.90 -10.50
C GLY A 148 -12.77 12.20 -11.20
N GLN A 149 -13.75 12.96 -11.70
CA GLN A 149 -13.50 14.28 -12.27
C GLN A 149 -13.04 15.28 -11.19
N GLN A 150 -13.68 15.26 -10.02
CA GLN A 150 -13.26 16.09 -8.87
C GLN A 150 -11.81 15.76 -8.46
N GLN A 151 -11.46 14.50 -8.43
CA GLN A 151 -10.10 14.07 -8.13
C GLN A 151 -9.10 14.58 -9.16
N ARG A 152 -9.39 14.49 -10.46
CA ARG A 152 -8.54 15.04 -11.52
C ARG A 152 -8.35 16.55 -11.38
N VAL A 153 -9.39 17.29 -11.01
CA VAL A 153 -9.29 18.71 -10.67
C VAL A 153 -8.34 18.96 -9.51
N ALA A 154 -8.44 18.15 -8.43
CA ALA A 154 -7.54 18.27 -7.28
C ALA A 154 -6.07 17.96 -7.64
N ILE A 155 -5.84 16.95 -8.50
CA ILE A 155 -4.51 16.64 -9.01
C ILE A 155 -3.99 17.77 -9.89
N ALA A 156 -4.79 18.31 -10.83
CA ALA A 156 -4.40 19.46 -11.66
C ALA A 156 -4.03 20.67 -10.82
N ARG A 157 -4.83 20.99 -9.79
CA ARG A 157 -4.55 22.05 -8.83
C ARG A 157 -3.23 21.83 -8.07
N ALA A 158 -2.92 20.58 -7.69
CA ALA A 158 -1.66 20.25 -7.04
C ALA A 158 -0.45 20.38 -8.00
N LEU A 159 -0.65 20.04 -9.27
CA LEU A 159 0.41 20.03 -10.28
C LEU A 159 0.66 21.39 -10.94
N VAL A 160 -0.29 22.33 -10.92
CA VAL A 160 -0.20 23.61 -11.67
C VAL A 160 1.05 24.44 -11.35
N LYS A 161 1.63 24.27 -10.13
CA LYS A 161 2.89 24.88 -9.72
C LYS A 161 4.13 24.05 -10.09
N MET A 162 3.97 22.89 -10.72
CA MET A 162 5.03 21.91 -10.95
C MET A 162 5.83 21.60 -9.66
N PRO A 163 5.19 20.90 -8.70
CA PRO A 163 5.81 20.66 -7.41
C PRO A 163 7.02 19.73 -7.51
N ARG A 164 7.89 19.79 -6.50
CA ARG A 164 9.06 18.90 -6.36
C ARG A 164 8.64 17.45 -6.07
N ILE A 165 7.57 17.29 -5.28
CA ILE A 165 6.95 16.00 -4.97
C ILE A 165 5.42 16.13 -4.98
N LEU A 166 4.73 15.02 -5.31
CA LEU A 166 3.27 14.92 -5.24
C LEU A 166 2.88 13.96 -4.11
N LEU A 167 2.01 14.41 -3.23
CA LEU A 167 1.50 13.64 -2.10
C LEU A 167 -0.01 13.41 -2.29
N LEU A 168 -0.45 12.16 -2.17
CA LEU A 168 -1.85 11.77 -2.35
C LEU A 168 -2.32 11.04 -1.09
N ASP A 169 -3.27 11.63 -0.35
CA ASP A 169 -3.84 11.01 0.85
C ASP A 169 -5.12 10.25 0.50
N GLU A 170 -5.06 8.93 0.49
CA GLU A 170 -6.13 8.00 0.15
C GLU A 170 -6.95 8.41 -1.10
N PRO A 171 -6.28 8.61 -2.26
CA PRO A 171 -6.89 9.25 -3.41
C PRO A 171 -8.04 8.44 -4.02
N LEU A 172 -8.18 7.16 -3.70
CA LEU A 172 -9.13 6.25 -4.34
C LEU A 172 -10.28 5.80 -3.40
N SER A 173 -10.24 6.20 -2.13
CA SER A 173 -11.15 5.69 -1.09
C SER A 173 -12.63 6.02 -1.33
N ASN A 174 -12.93 7.15 -1.98
CA ASN A 174 -14.28 7.64 -2.19
C ASN A 174 -14.87 7.27 -3.57
N LEU A 175 -14.27 6.30 -4.27
CA LEU A 175 -14.66 5.89 -5.61
C LEU A 175 -15.26 4.48 -5.62
N ASP A 176 -16.22 4.26 -6.53
CA ASP A 176 -16.69 2.91 -6.83
C ASP A 176 -15.60 2.05 -7.50
N ALA A 177 -15.78 0.73 -7.53
CA ALA A 177 -14.75 -0.21 -7.98
C ALA A 177 -14.28 0.04 -9.42
N ARG A 178 -15.20 0.39 -10.34
CA ARG A 178 -14.86 0.66 -11.75
C ARG A 178 -14.07 1.94 -11.89
N LEU A 179 -14.52 3.00 -11.23
CA LEU A 179 -13.87 4.30 -11.27
C LEU A 179 -12.52 4.27 -10.56
N ARG A 180 -12.39 3.48 -9.49
CA ARG A 180 -11.13 3.24 -8.79
C ARG A 180 -10.07 2.64 -9.70
N LEU A 181 -10.42 1.64 -10.52
CA LEU A 181 -9.49 1.04 -11.47
C LEU A 181 -9.01 2.06 -12.52
N GLN A 182 -9.92 2.81 -13.12
CA GLN A 182 -9.58 3.85 -14.11
C GLN A 182 -8.69 4.94 -13.49
N THR A 183 -8.98 5.34 -12.27
CA THR A 183 -8.21 6.39 -11.58
C THR A 183 -6.83 5.92 -11.17
N ARG A 184 -6.65 4.62 -10.82
CA ARG A 184 -5.32 4.04 -10.62
C ARG A 184 -4.43 4.20 -11.86
N GLU A 185 -4.94 3.80 -13.02
CA GLU A 185 -4.23 3.92 -14.30
C GLU A 185 -3.90 5.39 -14.60
N GLU A 186 -4.82 6.29 -14.33
CA GLU A 186 -4.66 7.72 -14.54
C GLU A 186 -3.56 8.33 -13.65
N ILE A 187 -3.55 8.02 -12.34
CA ILE A 187 -2.48 8.45 -11.42
C ILE A 187 -1.12 7.97 -11.94
N ARG A 188 -1.05 6.71 -12.37
CA ARG A 188 0.19 6.14 -12.91
C ARG A 188 0.62 6.84 -14.21
N ARG A 189 -0.33 7.12 -15.11
CA ARG A 189 -0.08 7.85 -16.37
C ARG A 189 0.47 9.24 -16.09
N ILE A 190 -0.17 10.00 -15.20
CA ILE A 190 0.25 11.35 -14.81
C ILE A 190 1.65 11.33 -14.22
N GLN A 191 1.90 10.42 -13.27
CA GLN A 191 3.20 10.28 -12.64
C GLN A 191 4.30 9.98 -13.66
N LYS A 192 4.06 9.07 -14.62
CA LYS A 192 5.01 8.76 -15.68
C LYS A 192 5.23 9.94 -16.64
N ALA A 193 4.17 10.64 -17.01
CA ALA A 193 4.25 11.79 -17.92
C ALA A 193 5.01 12.96 -17.28
N THR A 194 4.90 13.15 -15.97
CA THR A 194 5.56 14.25 -15.26
C THR A 194 6.93 13.90 -14.71
N GLY A 195 7.21 12.63 -14.47
CA GLY A 195 8.41 12.17 -13.76
C GLY A 195 8.50 12.63 -12.30
N ILE A 196 7.41 13.17 -11.72
CA ILE A 196 7.40 13.69 -10.35
C ILE A 196 7.44 12.52 -9.36
N THR A 197 8.34 12.59 -8.38
CA THR A 197 8.33 11.67 -7.24
C THR A 197 7.00 11.80 -6.52
N THR A 198 6.29 10.68 -6.40
CA THR A 198 4.93 10.65 -5.87
C THR A 198 4.84 9.71 -4.68
N VAL A 199 4.23 10.17 -3.60
CA VAL A 199 3.93 9.33 -2.43
C VAL A 199 2.41 9.29 -2.28
N PHE A 200 1.84 8.09 -2.27
CA PHE A 200 0.43 7.95 -1.96
C PHE A 200 0.19 7.03 -0.78
N VAL A 201 -0.84 7.37 -0.02
CA VAL A 201 -1.28 6.60 1.13
C VAL A 201 -2.51 5.81 0.73
N THR A 202 -2.55 4.54 1.09
CA THR A 202 -3.74 3.70 0.95
C THR A 202 -3.79 2.64 2.05
N HIS A 203 -4.98 2.16 2.36
CA HIS A 203 -5.20 0.94 3.15
C HIS A 203 -5.52 -0.25 2.25
N ASP A 204 -5.72 -0.04 0.96
CA ASP A 204 -5.99 -1.07 -0.04
C ASP A 204 -4.68 -1.58 -0.64
N GLN A 205 -4.41 -2.86 -0.40
CA GLN A 205 -3.20 -3.51 -0.88
C GLN A 205 -3.19 -3.69 -2.41
N GLU A 206 -4.36 -3.89 -3.05
CA GLU A 206 -4.43 -4.03 -4.52
C GLU A 206 -4.07 -2.74 -5.21
N GLU A 207 -4.45 -1.59 -4.62
CA GLU A 207 -4.04 -0.28 -5.11
C GLU A 207 -2.52 -0.14 -5.05
N ALA A 208 -1.93 -0.38 -3.87
CA ALA A 208 -0.49 -0.26 -3.69
C ALA A 208 0.30 -1.22 -4.59
N MET A 209 -0.13 -2.49 -4.65
CA MET A 209 0.53 -3.52 -5.45
C MET A 209 0.47 -3.24 -6.96
N SER A 210 -0.60 -2.61 -7.44
CA SER A 210 -0.83 -2.43 -8.89
C SER A 210 -0.10 -1.24 -9.50
N ILE A 211 0.05 -0.12 -8.78
CA ILE A 211 0.58 1.11 -9.37
C ILE A 211 1.94 1.56 -8.85
N SER A 212 2.37 1.07 -7.67
CA SER A 212 3.62 1.51 -7.06
C SER A 212 4.85 0.90 -7.71
N ASP A 213 5.93 1.67 -7.80
CA ASP A 213 7.27 1.15 -8.07
C ASP A 213 7.89 0.54 -6.81
N LEU A 214 7.61 1.16 -5.65
CA LEU A 214 8.01 0.71 -4.32
C LEU A 214 6.82 0.81 -3.35
N ILE A 215 6.75 -0.12 -2.40
CA ILE A 215 5.83 -0.04 -1.26
C ILE A 215 6.60 -0.02 0.06
N VAL A 216 6.05 0.70 1.02
CA VAL A 216 6.48 0.70 2.43
C VAL A 216 5.34 0.11 3.25
N VAL A 217 5.55 -1.07 3.81
CA VAL A 217 4.58 -1.70 4.72
C VAL A 217 4.87 -1.22 6.14
N MET A 218 3.85 -0.64 6.78
CA MET A 218 3.93 -0.03 8.10
C MET A 218 3.05 -0.75 9.11
N LYS A 219 3.53 -0.83 10.36
CA LYS A 219 2.77 -1.29 11.51
C LYS A 219 3.16 -0.49 12.75
N ASP A 220 2.17 0.03 13.48
CA ASP A 220 2.36 0.70 14.78
C ASP A 220 3.48 1.77 14.78
N GLY A 221 3.49 2.60 13.73
CA GLY A 221 4.48 3.66 13.57
C GLY A 221 5.87 3.18 13.15
N VAL A 222 6.04 1.90 12.77
CA VAL A 222 7.34 1.33 12.38
C VAL A 222 7.27 0.79 10.95
N VAL A 223 8.30 1.04 10.17
CA VAL A 223 8.49 0.41 8.85
C VAL A 223 8.81 -1.07 9.04
N GLN A 224 8.01 -1.93 8.45
CA GLN A 224 8.22 -3.38 8.50
C GLN A 224 9.05 -3.88 7.32
N GLN A 225 8.72 -3.41 6.11
CA GLN A 225 9.44 -3.78 4.89
C GLN A 225 9.28 -2.72 3.82
N ILE A 226 10.35 -2.53 3.02
CA ILE A 226 10.34 -1.67 1.83
C ILE A 226 10.82 -2.51 0.66
N GLY A 227 10.19 -2.36 -0.50
CA GLY A 227 10.62 -3.05 -1.72
C GLY A 227 9.66 -2.90 -2.88
N LYS A 228 9.99 -3.52 -4.00
CA LYS A 228 9.05 -3.66 -5.11
C LYS A 228 7.85 -4.50 -4.65
N PRO A 229 6.63 -4.18 -5.06
CA PRO A 229 5.42 -4.86 -4.58
C PRO A 229 5.52 -6.38 -4.63
N GLN A 230 5.86 -6.95 -5.79
CA GLN A 230 5.98 -8.39 -5.95
C GLN A 230 7.08 -9.01 -5.08
N ALA A 231 8.22 -8.34 -4.90
CA ALA A 231 9.30 -8.83 -4.05
C ALA A 231 8.90 -8.89 -2.57
N VAL A 232 8.11 -7.90 -2.10
CA VAL A 232 7.58 -7.89 -0.73
C VAL A 232 6.55 -9.01 -0.53
N TYR A 233 5.71 -9.27 -1.53
CA TYR A 233 4.73 -10.37 -1.52
C TYR A 233 5.40 -11.74 -1.51
N ASP A 234 6.40 -11.97 -2.39
CA ASP A 234 7.10 -13.24 -2.54
C ASP A 234 8.17 -13.48 -1.47
N SER A 235 8.61 -12.42 -0.77
CA SER A 235 9.68 -12.51 0.22
C SER A 235 9.39 -11.66 1.46
N PRO A 236 8.28 -11.95 2.21
CA PRO A 236 7.95 -11.22 3.41
C PRO A 236 9.01 -11.46 4.49
N VAL A 237 9.48 -10.37 5.14
CA VAL A 237 10.53 -10.44 6.18
C VAL A 237 10.01 -10.96 7.52
N ASN A 238 8.70 -10.86 7.75
CA ASN A 238 8.06 -11.34 8.98
C ASN A 238 6.61 -11.79 8.73
N LEU A 239 6.03 -12.46 9.71
CA LEU A 239 4.67 -12.98 9.66
C LEU A 239 3.62 -11.89 9.48
N PHE A 240 3.86 -10.68 10.02
CA PHE A 240 2.93 -9.56 9.83
C PHE A 240 2.82 -9.18 8.36
N VAL A 241 3.94 -8.97 7.67
CA VAL A 241 3.95 -8.62 6.24
C VAL A 241 3.31 -9.73 5.40
N ALA A 242 3.61 -11.01 5.73
CA ALA A 242 3.01 -12.15 5.06
C ALA A 242 1.47 -12.17 5.19
N LYS A 243 0.94 -11.91 6.40
CA LYS A 243 -0.51 -11.86 6.67
C LYS A 243 -1.19 -10.62 6.09
N PHE A 244 -0.47 -9.51 6.04
CA PHE A 244 -1.02 -8.23 5.63
C PHE A 244 -1.20 -8.15 4.10
N LEU A 245 -0.33 -8.79 3.30
CA LEU A 245 -0.39 -8.76 1.84
C LEU A 245 -1.02 -10.03 1.27
N GLY A 246 -1.95 -9.85 0.35
CA GLY A 246 -2.62 -10.90 -0.43
C GLY A 246 -4.12 -11.03 -0.11
N THR A 247 -4.92 -11.13 -1.18
CA THR A 247 -6.37 -11.40 -1.15
C THR A 247 -6.67 -12.62 -2.01
N PRO A 248 -7.11 -13.75 -1.43
CA PRO A 248 -7.33 -14.01 0.00
C PRO A 248 -6.06 -13.96 0.84
N PRO A 249 -6.17 -13.79 2.18
CA PRO A 249 -5.01 -13.77 3.05
C PRO A 249 -4.28 -15.12 3.09
N ILE A 250 -3.00 -15.06 3.45
CA ILE A 250 -2.15 -16.25 3.60
C ILE A 250 -2.73 -17.23 4.64
N ASN A 251 -2.67 -18.52 4.38
CA ASN A 251 -3.08 -19.55 5.32
C ASN A 251 -1.94 -19.85 6.29
N VAL A 252 -2.25 -19.86 7.59
CA VAL A 252 -1.26 -19.99 8.66
C VAL A 252 -1.52 -21.22 9.49
N PHE A 253 -0.47 -22.00 9.74
CA PHE A 253 -0.53 -23.27 10.47
C PHE A 253 0.50 -23.30 11.60
N ASP A 254 0.16 -24.01 12.66
CA ASP A 254 1.14 -24.46 13.64
C ASP A 254 1.88 -25.66 13.06
N GLY A 255 3.18 -25.47 12.84
CA GLY A 255 4.07 -26.48 12.24
C GLY A 255 5.24 -26.84 13.17
N GLU A 256 5.91 -27.91 12.80
CA GLU A 256 7.15 -28.36 13.43
C GLU A 256 8.14 -28.83 12.37
N VAL A 257 9.39 -28.42 12.52
CA VAL A 257 10.46 -28.95 11.65
C VAL A 257 11.18 -30.07 12.40
N LYS A 258 11.28 -31.23 11.75
CA LYS A 258 11.99 -32.40 12.23
C LYS A 258 12.80 -32.99 11.06
N ASP A 259 14.08 -33.17 11.24
CA ASP A 259 15.01 -33.81 10.30
C ASP A 259 14.90 -33.26 8.86
N GLY A 260 14.80 -31.91 8.75
CA GLY A 260 14.70 -31.22 7.48
C GLY A 260 13.33 -31.34 6.78
N GLN A 261 12.30 -31.81 7.51
CA GLN A 261 10.91 -31.88 7.02
C GLN A 261 10.00 -30.97 7.84
N LEU A 262 9.10 -30.27 7.17
CA LEU A 262 8.01 -29.53 7.78
C LEU A 262 6.83 -30.45 8.03
N TYR A 263 6.37 -30.52 9.26
CA TYR A 263 5.18 -31.21 9.68
C TYR A 263 4.05 -30.23 10.01
N ILE A 264 2.84 -30.52 9.54
CA ILE A 264 1.59 -29.90 9.96
C ILE A 264 0.74 -31.00 10.60
N GLY A 265 0.64 -31.00 11.93
CA GLY A 265 0.12 -32.15 12.65
C GLY A 265 1.08 -33.33 12.54
N GLU A 266 0.59 -34.47 12.05
CA GLU A 266 1.38 -35.68 11.83
C GLU A 266 1.88 -35.82 10.38
N GLU A 267 1.47 -34.93 9.49
CA GLU A 267 1.72 -34.98 8.06
C GLU A 267 3.03 -34.25 7.71
N ALA A 268 3.99 -34.97 7.09
CA ALA A 268 5.20 -34.40 6.53
C ALA A 268 4.85 -33.75 5.17
N VAL A 269 4.72 -32.40 5.15
CA VAL A 269 4.13 -31.69 4.01
C VAL A 269 5.13 -31.07 3.06
N LEU A 270 6.39 -30.85 3.51
CA LEU A 270 7.41 -30.20 2.68
C LEU A 270 8.81 -30.47 3.23
N ALA A 271 9.77 -30.72 2.33
CA ALA A 271 11.19 -30.72 2.69
C ALA A 271 11.68 -29.27 2.89
N VAL A 272 12.37 -29.02 4.01
CA VAL A 272 12.91 -27.70 4.39
C VAL A 272 14.38 -27.85 4.84
N PRO A 273 15.28 -28.14 3.90
CA PRO A 273 16.67 -28.44 4.22
C PRO A 273 17.33 -27.24 4.93
N GLY A 274 18.24 -27.55 5.85
CA GLY A 274 19.01 -26.55 6.59
C GLY A 274 18.28 -25.86 7.75
N VAL A 275 17.01 -26.18 7.98
CA VAL A 275 16.27 -25.68 9.14
C VAL A 275 16.44 -26.64 10.32
N ALA A 276 16.87 -26.12 11.47
CA ALA A 276 16.99 -26.90 12.70
C ALA A 276 15.61 -27.38 13.22
N ASN A 277 15.60 -28.49 13.95
CA ASN A 277 14.39 -29.02 14.58
C ASN A 277 13.81 -27.99 15.55
N GLN A 278 12.60 -27.51 15.27
CA GLN A 278 11.93 -26.49 16.07
C GLN A 278 10.44 -26.39 15.74
N SER A 279 9.67 -25.83 16.66
CA SER A 279 8.30 -25.39 16.40
C SER A 279 8.32 -24.09 15.56
N VAL A 280 7.50 -24.04 14.52
CA VAL A 280 7.42 -22.91 13.58
C VAL A 280 5.98 -22.48 13.34
N THR A 281 5.79 -21.28 12.85
CA THR A 281 4.57 -20.86 12.17
C THR A 281 4.79 -21.05 10.67
N ALA A 282 4.05 -21.98 10.05
CA ALA A 282 4.08 -22.20 8.62
C ALA A 282 2.98 -21.35 7.96
N ALA A 283 3.32 -20.58 6.94
CA ALA A 283 2.37 -19.74 6.22
C ALA A 283 2.41 -20.09 4.72
N ILE A 284 1.25 -20.37 4.15
CA ILE A 284 1.11 -20.87 2.78
C ILE A 284 0.21 -19.92 1.99
N ARG A 285 0.71 -19.37 0.88
CA ARG A 285 -0.11 -18.53 0.00
C ARG A 285 -1.29 -19.34 -0.58
N PRO A 286 -2.46 -18.71 -0.84
CA PRO A 286 -3.60 -19.41 -1.42
C PRO A 286 -3.27 -20.15 -2.73
N GLU A 287 -2.43 -19.60 -3.58
CA GLU A 287 -1.95 -20.21 -4.82
C GLU A 287 -0.81 -21.24 -4.63
N GLY A 288 -0.38 -21.44 -3.39
CA GLY A 288 0.67 -22.39 -3.00
C GLY A 288 0.20 -23.84 -2.86
N PHE A 289 -1.10 -24.06 -2.98
CA PHE A 289 -1.69 -25.41 -2.93
C PHE A 289 -1.84 -25.99 -4.34
N THR A 290 -1.50 -27.25 -4.50
CA THR A 290 -1.75 -28.03 -5.72
C THR A 290 -2.64 -29.22 -5.35
N LEU A 291 -3.80 -29.32 -6.00
CA LEU A 291 -4.72 -30.43 -5.76
C LEU A 291 -4.05 -31.75 -6.17
N SER A 292 -4.06 -32.77 -5.30
CA SER A 292 -3.43 -34.07 -5.53
C SER A 292 -4.11 -35.12 -4.68
N GLU A 293 -4.52 -36.26 -5.26
CA GLU A 293 -5.12 -37.35 -4.50
C GLU A 293 -4.14 -37.98 -3.49
N ALA A 294 -2.85 -37.98 -3.82
CA ALA A 294 -1.76 -38.44 -2.96
C ALA A 294 -1.11 -37.32 -2.14
N GLY A 295 -1.68 -36.10 -2.21
CA GLY A 295 -1.12 -34.91 -1.57
C GLY A 295 -0.82 -35.10 -0.09
N ALA A 296 0.29 -34.52 0.37
CA ALA A 296 0.79 -34.74 1.72
C ALA A 296 -0.08 -34.06 2.79
N LEU A 297 -0.69 -32.91 2.48
CA LEU A 297 -1.56 -32.17 3.40
C LEU A 297 -3.03 -32.53 3.18
N SER A 298 -3.71 -33.08 4.18
CA SER A 298 -5.13 -33.44 4.15
C SER A 298 -5.98 -32.43 4.93
N CYS A 299 -6.98 -31.87 4.28
CA CYS A 299 -7.90 -30.90 4.89
C CYS A 299 -9.34 -31.38 4.79
N ASP A 300 -10.19 -30.98 5.74
CA ASP A 300 -11.62 -31.24 5.68
C ASP A 300 -12.28 -30.24 4.73
N LEU A 301 -12.90 -30.72 3.64
CA LEU A 301 -13.53 -29.89 2.62
C LEU A 301 -14.83 -29.27 3.18
N SER A 302 -14.94 -27.96 3.12
CA SER A 302 -16.14 -27.25 3.51
C SER A 302 -17.03 -26.90 2.30
N ARG A 303 -16.43 -26.27 1.28
CA ARG A 303 -17.12 -25.90 0.04
C ARG A 303 -16.14 -25.51 -1.06
N VAL A 304 -16.66 -25.45 -2.27
CA VAL A 304 -15.94 -24.99 -3.47
C VAL A 304 -16.64 -23.77 -4.05
N GLU A 305 -15.88 -22.70 -4.28
CA GLU A 305 -16.38 -21.45 -4.85
C GLU A 305 -15.73 -21.25 -6.22
N VAL A 306 -16.54 -21.26 -7.29
CA VAL A 306 -16.02 -21.06 -8.66
C VAL A 306 -15.97 -19.57 -8.95
N MET A 307 -14.80 -19.05 -9.34
CA MET A 307 -14.54 -17.64 -9.61
C MET A 307 -13.98 -17.41 -11.03
N GLY A 308 -14.71 -17.88 -12.04
CA GLY A 308 -14.28 -17.80 -13.44
C GLY A 308 -13.13 -18.77 -13.74
N ARG A 309 -11.93 -18.27 -13.98
CA ARG A 309 -10.74 -19.10 -14.30
C ARG A 309 -10.14 -19.84 -13.10
N ASP A 310 -10.51 -19.43 -11.90
CA ASP A 310 -9.97 -19.95 -10.66
C ASP A 310 -11.08 -20.56 -9.81
N ILE A 311 -10.72 -21.54 -8.99
CA ILE A 311 -11.58 -22.15 -7.98
C ILE A 311 -10.95 -21.86 -6.61
N SER A 312 -11.77 -21.35 -5.68
CA SER A 312 -11.42 -21.26 -4.27
C SER A 312 -11.93 -22.50 -3.54
N VAL A 313 -11.05 -23.39 -3.15
CA VAL A 313 -11.37 -24.52 -2.28
C VAL A 313 -11.30 -24.02 -0.84
N VAL A 314 -12.43 -24.05 -0.15
CA VAL A 314 -12.54 -23.66 1.26
C VAL A 314 -12.54 -24.93 2.10
N SER A 315 -11.58 -25.03 3.00
CA SER A 315 -11.37 -26.21 3.86
C SER A 315 -10.99 -25.80 5.29
N THR A 316 -10.90 -26.78 6.17
CA THR A 316 -10.43 -26.60 7.55
C THR A 316 -9.36 -27.60 7.88
N HIS A 317 -8.51 -27.29 8.86
CA HIS A 317 -7.50 -28.20 9.40
C HIS A 317 -7.26 -27.89 10.88
N PRO A 318 -7.10 -28.90 11.79
CA PRO A 318 -6.97 -28.69 13.23
C PRO A 318 -5.76 -27.84 13.63
N LYS A 319 -4.70 -27.81 12.83
CA LYS A 319 -3.49 -27.01 13.05
C LYS A 319 -3.51 -25.64 12.36
N SER A 320 -4.61 -25.28 11.67
CA SER A 320 -4.76 -23.95 11.06
C SER A 320 -5.06 -22.91 12.11
N GLN A 321 -4.37 -21.77 12.06
CA GLN A 321 -4.69 -20.58 12.84
C GLN A 321 -5.82 -19.74 12.20
N ASN A 322 -6.14 -20.00 10.92
CA ASN A 322 -7.27 -19.40 10.24
C ASN A 322 -8.54 -20.23 10.49
N VAL A 323 -9.69 -19.56 10.63
CA VAL A 323 -11.00 -20.23 10.75
C VAL A 323 -11.27 -21.12 9.55
N THR A 324 -10.88 -20.67 8.37
CA THR A 324 -10.95 -21.43 7.10
C THR A 324 -9.66 -21.24 6.32
N ILE A 325 -9.26 -22.30 5.64
CA ILE A 325 -8.17 -22.34 4.67
C ILE A 325 -8.78 -22.03 3.31
N ARG A 326 -8.14 -21.17 2.52
CA ARG A 326 -8.51 -20.87 1.14
C ARG A 326 -7.36 -21.26 0.22
N SER A 327 -7.60 -22.24 -0.65
CA SER A 327 -6.66 -22.68 -1.68
C SER A 327 -7.18 -22.25 -3.03
N ILE A 328 -6.39 -21.49 -3.80
CA ILE A 328 -6.73 -21.03 -5.14
C ILE A 328 -6.09 -21.96 -6.16
N ILE A 329 -6.90 -22.65 -6.93
CA ILE A 329 -6.48 -23.60 -7.96
C ILE A 329 -7.12 -23.26 -9.31
N SER A 330 -6.55 -23.72 -10.42
CA SER A 330 -7.14 -23.54 -11.75
C SER A 330 -8.48 -24.25 -11.87
N ALA A 331 -9.46 -23.62 -12.53
CA ALA A 331 -10.75 -24.22 -12.83
C ALA A 331 -10.70 -25.45 -13.75
N GLU A 332 -9.54 -25.74 -14.35
CA GLU A 332 -9.30 -26.96 -15.09
C GLU A 332 -9.23 -28.20 -14.19
N ASN A 333 -9.00 -28.01 -12.88
CA ASN A 333 -8.96 -29.10 -11.92
C ASN A 333 -10.37 -29.42 -11.42
N ALA A 334 -10.75 -30.71 -11.55
CA ALA A 334 -12.00 -31.19 -10.97
C ALA A 334 -11.82 -31.48 -9.48
N VAL A 335 -12.51 -30.72 -8.63
CA VAL A 335 -12.57 -30.98 -7.18
C VAL A 335 -13.70 -31.99 -6.93
N ASN A 336 -13.39 -33.13 -6.31
CA ASN A 336 -14.42 -34.08 -5.89
C ASN A 336 -15.21 -33.52 -4.68
N THR A 337 -16.35 -32.91 -4.95
CA THR A 337 -17.21 -32.31 -3.91
C THR A 337 -17.99 -33.34 -3.10
N ALA A 338 -18.02 -34.63 -3.53
CA ALA A 338 -18.64 -35.70 -2.75
C ALA A 338 -17.71 -36.21 -1.63
N SER A 339 -16.40 -35.94 -1.72
CA SER A 339 -15.45 -36.28 -0.67
C SER A 339 -15.56 -35.25 0.49
N GLN A 340 -15.50 -35.77 1.71
CA GLN A 340 -15.36 -34.91 2.89
C GLN A 340 -13.96 -34.35 3.09
N LYS A 341 -12.97 -34.88 2.38
CA LYS A 341 -11.57 -34.51 2.47
C LYS A 341 -11.01 -34.07 1.11
N VAL A 342 -10.10 -33.14 1.15
CA VAL A 342 -9.30 -32.69 0.01
C VAL A 342 -7.83 -32.75 0.39
N ARG A 343 -6.98 -33.19 -0.56
CA ARG A 343 -5.54 -33.32 -0.32
C ARG A 343 -4.77 -32.40 -1.25
N PHE A 344 -3.67 -31.88 -0.73
CA PHE A 344 -2.83 -30.95 -1.45
C PHE A 344 -1.34 -31.30 -1.31
N ASP A 345 -0.61 -31.11 -2.38
CA ASP A 345 0.82 -30.87 -2.35
C ASP A 345 1.09 -29.36 -2.23
N LEU A 346 2.24 -28.99 -1.70
CA LEU A 346 2.60 -27.59 -1.47
C LEU A 346 3.71 -27.16 -2.42
N LYS A 347 3.57 -25.95 -2.99
CA LYS A 347 4.63 -25.31 -3.79
C LYS A 347 5.68 -24.70 -2.85
N PRO A 348 6.96 -25.14 -2.86
CA PRO A 348 7.97 -24.71 -1.91
C PRO A 348 8.16 -23.17 -1.88
N ASN A 349 8.13 -22.52 -3.05
CA ASN A 349 8.28 -21.07 -3.19
C ASN A 349 7.09 -20.24 -2.69
N LYS A 350 5.99 -20.88 -2.25
CA LYS A 350 4.80 -20.25 -1.70
C LYS A 350 4.55 -20.64 -0.23
N VAL A 351 5.50 -21.34 0.37
CA VAL A 351 5.52 -21.68 1.80
C VAL A 351 6.56 -20.84 2.50
N PHE A 352 6.20 -20.25 3.62
CA PHE A 352 7.07 -19.41 4.44
C PHE A 352 7.07 -19.93 5.87
N LEU A 353 8.25 -19.98 6.47
CA LEU A 353 8.40 -20.35 7.87
C LEU A 353 8.77 -19.13 8.71
N PHE A 354 8.17 -19.03 9.88
CA PHE A 354 8.42 -17.96 10.83
C PHE A 354 8.65 -18.51 12.23
N GLN A 355 9.53 -17.85 13.00
CA GLN A 355 9.69 -18.12 14.42
C GLN A 355 8.39 -17.82 15.16
N LYS A 356 7.97 -18.72 16.08
CA LYS A 356 6.69 -18.55 16.79
C LYS A 356 6.65 -17.30 17.67
N GLU A 357 7.74 -16.97 18.33
CA GLU A 357 7.81 -15.87 19.30
C GLU A 357 7.97 -14.51 18.61
N SER A 358 8.95 -14.38 17.73
CA SER A 358 9.29 -13.10 17.10
C SER A 358 8.53 -12.82 15.83
N GLY A 359 7.98 -13.85 15.16
CA GLY A 359 7.43 -13.76 13.82
C GLY A 359 8.46 -13.48 12.73
N ALA A 360 9.76 -13.55 13.05
CA ALA A 360 10.84 -13.37 12.08
C ALA A 360 10.90 -14.54 11.11
N ARG A 361 11.25 -14.24 9.84
CA ARG A 361 11.31 -15.26 8.79
C ARG A 361 12.46 -16.24 9.03
N ILE A 362 12.18 -17.53 8.81
CA ILE A 362 13.15 -18.60 8.70
C ILE A 362 13.29 -18.92 7.22
N VAL A 363 14.50 -18.77 6.66
CA VAL A 363 14.78 -19.05 5.24
C VAL A 363 15.24 -20.50 5.13
N PHE A 364 14.73 -21.23 4.15
CA PHE A 364 15.18 -22.56 3.75
C PHE A 364 15.48 -22.56 2.25
N GLY A 365 16.40 -23.40 1.83
CA GLY A 365 16.92 -23.47 0.47
C GLY A 365 16.01 -24.16 -0.52
#